data_1dcae140b9a37aa5c8e3fed63a8d2633
#
_entry.id   1dcae140b9a37aa5c8e3fed63a8d2633
#
_cell.length_a   1.000
_cell.length_b   1.000
_cell.length_c   1.000
_cell.angle_alpha   90.00
_cell.angle_beta   90.00
_cell.angle_gamma   90.00
#
_symmetry.space_group_name_H-M   'P 1'
#
loop_
_entity.id
_entity.type
_entity.pdbx_description
1 polymer ?
#
loop_
_entity_poly.entity_id
_entity_poly.type
_entity_poly.pdbx_seq_one_letter_code
_entity_poly.pdbx_strand_id
1 'polypeptide(L)'
;MKKSTNFILIIISLLFFQKQSKGQSAQCATDFIHNDLMQTDSAYRNQIVNLESQVEAITQNHANNKLRSTLNTIPVVVHVIHLSEPLGTGSNITDIQIQQAIAGLNDRFRNVNGLGADVELEFCLASKDPNGNSTNGINRVDGSGVPNYSANGITPAGNPCSGAVATAIKDLSRWPVSDYYNIWVVSEICNGSFVGYASYPVGGLYDGLVIVSTSMTSNSGTLPHEMGHGFFLYHTFNGDGGNVSCPVDTSCLINGDYICDTPPHKQGDCGLTNPCTSLGVWDNSRYNYMAYCPLVNRFTQGQKDRILATVMVAPRASLLTSVGCETVGINESISSNIFSVYPNPANSQINVKTDSKLLGSVYIVYDNTGKLVLTGKINSENTVIELGNLSDGIYLFSVGENLKQTFKVVKE
;
A
#
# COMPACT_ATOMS: atom_id res chain seq x y z
N MET A 1 66.95 -51.99 -15.72
CA MET A 1 66.18 -50.98 -16.52
C MET A 1 64.87 -50.70 -15.81
N LYS A 2 64.79 -49.61 -15.06
CA LYS A 2 63.53 -49.16 -14.35
C LYS A 2 62.81 -48.14 -15.25
N LYS A 3 61.61 -48.47 -15.69
CA LYS A 3 60.72 -47.52 -16.39
C LYS A 3 60.05 -46.65 -15.38
N SER A 4 60.33 -45.35 -15.46
CA SER A 4 59.60 -44.28 -14.69
C SER A 4 58.38 -43.93 -15.47
N THR A 5 57.19 -44.06 -14.84
CA THR A 5 55.91 -43.66 -15.37
C THR A 5 55.55 -42.28 -14.73
N ASN A 6 55.68 -41.25 -15.54
CA ASN A 6 55.25 -39.89 -15.12
C ASN A 6 53.70 -39.77 -15.16
N PHE A 7 53.07 -39.60 -14.01
CA PHE A 7 51.67 -39.25 -13.89
C PHE A 7 51.56 -37.72 -13.98
N ILE A 8 50.97 -37.21 -15.06
CA ILE A 8 50.64 -35.82 -15.22
C ILE A 8 49.28 -35.60 -14.54
N LEU A 9 49.27 -34.90 -13.40
CA LEU A 9 48.08 -34.48 -12.69
C LEU A 9 47.52 -33.22 -13.40
N ILE A 10 46.47 -33.38 -14.16
CA ILE A 10 45.73 -32.22 -14.74
C ILE A 10 44.81 -31.67 -13.66
N ILE A 11 45.21 -30.56 -13.05
CA ILE A 11 44.35 -29.79 -12.15
C ILE A 11 43.41 -28.94 -13.02
N ILE A 12 42.18 -29.41 -13.18
CA ILE A 12 41.09 -28.59 -13.77
C ILE A 12 40.64 -27.61 -12.69
N SER A 13 41.10 -26.37 -12.74
CA SER A 13 40.59 -25.27 -11.96
C SER A 13 39.20 -24.88 -12.50
N LEU A 14 38.16 -25.38 -11.83
CA LEU A 14 36.81 -24.87 -12.00
C LEU A 14 36.76 -23.41 -11.48
N LEU A 15 36.93 -22.46 -12.38
CA LEU A 15 36.61 -21.07 -12.15
C LEU A 15 35.09 -20.98 -11.97
N PHE A 16 34.64 -21.05 -10.72
CA PHE A 16 33.33 -20.57 -10.36
C PHE A 16 33.29 -19.05 -10.63
N PHE A 17 32.75 -18.66 -11.76
CA PHE A 17 32.24 -17.31 -11.93
C PHE A 17 31.09 -17.12 -10.94
N GLN A 18 31.42 -16.69 -9.73
CA GLN A 18 30.44 -16.04 -8.89
C GLN A 18 30.00 -14.78 -9.65
N LYS A 19 28.82 -14.87 -10.27
CA LYS A 19 28.07 -13.68 -10.63
C LYS A 19 27.87 -12.93 -9.32
N GLN A 20 28.73 -11.95 -9.03
CA GLN A 20 28.40 -10.93 -8.03
C GLN A 20 27.11 -10.28 -8.53
N SER A 21 25.99 -10.67 -7.94
CA SER A 21 24.81 -9.84 -7.97
C SER A 21 25.22 -8.55 -7.26
N LYS A 22 25.61 -7.54 -8.04
CA LYS A 22 25.51 -6.17 -7.56
C LYS A 22 24.07 -6.07 -7.09
N GLY A 23 23.85 -5.91 -5.79
CA GLY A 23 22.58 -5.52 -5.24
C GLY A 23 22.27 -4.17 -5.89
N GLN A 24 21.54 -4.23 -7.00
CA GLN A 24 21.01 -3.05 -7.64
C GLN A 24 19.96 -2.57 -6.63
N SER A 25 20.20 -1.43 -6.00
CA SER A 25 19.18 -0.77 -5.19
C SER A 25 17.95 -0.67 -6.08
N ALA A 26 16.85 -1.20 -5.60
CA ALA A 26 15.60 -1.22 -6.31
C ALA A 26 15.25 0.20 -6.74
N GLN A 27 15.27 0.48 -8.06
CA GLN A 27 15.11 1.84 -8.56
C GLN A 27 13.62 2.17 -8.73
N CYS A 28 13.25 3.38 -8.32
CA CYS A 28 11.95 4.00 -8.54
C CYS A 28 11.97 4.78 -9.86
N ALA A 29 10.88 4.76 -10.62
CA ALA A 29 10.78 5.49 -11.88
C ALA A 29 10.09 6.87 -11.75
N THR A 30 9.76 7.32 -10.55
CA THR A 30 9.01 8.58 -10.31
C THR A 30 9.75 9.79 -10.89
N ASP A 31 11.07 9.91 -10.68
CA ASP A 31 11.86 11.04 -11.19
C ASP A 31 11.88 11.08 -12.72
N PHE A 32 11.92 9.94 -13.40
CA PHE A 32 11.85 9.89 -14.88
C PHE A 32 10.52 10.44 -15.38
N ILE A 33 9.42 10.02 -14.78
CA ILE A 33 8.07 10.49 -15.15
C ILE A 33 7.94 11.98 -14.86
N HIS A 34 8.36 12.40 -13.67
CA HIS A 34 8.27 13.77 -13.24
C HIS A 34 9.08 14.70 -14.16
N ASN A 35 10.33 14.35 -14.43
CA ASN A 35 11.22 15.17 -15.26
C ASN A 35 10.75 15.24 -16.71
N ASP A 36 10.23 14.15 -17.28
CA ASP A 36 9.65 14.15 -18.62
C ASP A 36 8.44 15.07 -18.69
N LEU A 37 7.47 14.89 -17.78
CA LEU A 37 6.24 15.69 -17.75
C LEU A 37 6.53 17.18 -17.45
N MET A 38 7.51 17.47 -16.60
CA MET A 38 7.95 18.85 -16.37
C MET A 38 8.51 19.53 -17.64
N GLN A 39 9.07 18.76 -18.55
CA GLN A 39 9.61 19.28 -19.83
C GLN A 39 8.55 19.32 -20.93
N THR A 40 7.71 18.28 -21.02
CA THR A 40 6.82 18.04 -22.17
C THR A 40 5.39 18.52 -21.96
N ASP A 41 4.91 18.61 -20.69
CA ASP A 41 3.53 18.97 -20.35
C ASP A 41 3.47 20.25 -19.50
N SER A 42 3.04 21.35 -20.13
CA SER A 42 2.90 22.63 -19.44
C SER A 42 1.78 22.65 -18.39
N ALA A 43 0.72 21.85 -18.58
CA ALA A 43 -0.37 21.74 -17.61
C ALA A 43 0.12 21.03 -16.33
N TYR A 44 0.84 19.91 -16.50
CA TYR A 44 1.48 19.22 -15.38
C TYR A 44 2.43 20.14 -14.61
N ARG A 45 3.30 20.88 -15.32
CA ARG A 45 4.24 21.83 -14.70
C ARG A 45 3.53 22.86 -13.85
N ASN A 46 2.46 23.46 -14.37
CA ASN A 46 1.69 24.46 -13.64
C ASN A 46 0.99 23.86 -12.41
N GLN A 47 0.49 22.61 -12.51
CA GLN A 47 -0.11 21.91 -11.40
C GLN A 47 0.91 21.61 -10.29
N ILE A 48 2.12 21.16 -10.62
CA ILE A 48 3.19 20.90 -9.65
C ILE A 48 3.59 22.19 -8.93
N VAL A 49 3.80 23.31 -9.66
CA VAL A 49 4.15 24.59 -9.06
C VAL A 49 3.06 25.09 -8.11
N ASN A 50 1.79 24.97 -8.51
CA ASN A 50 0.67 25.36 -7.67
C ASN A 50 0.55 24.47 -6.43
N LEU A 51 0.70 23.14 -6.60
CA LEU A 51 0.66 22.17 -5.50
C LEU A 51 1.77 22.45 -4.49
N GLU A 52 3.00 22.69 -4.96
CA GLU A 52 4.14 23.02 -4.09
C GLU A 52 3.85 24.26 -3.24
N SER A 53 3.35 25.34 -3.86
CA SER A 53 2.98 26.57 -3.15
C SER A 53 1.89 26.35 -2.10
N GLN A 54 0.88 25.54 -2.39
CA GLN A 54 -0.20 25.23 -1.44
C GLN A 54 0.31 24.38 -0.26
N VAL A 55 1.08 23.32 -0.56
CA VAL A 55 1.63 22.42 0.47
C VAL A 55 2.60 23.17 1.37
N GLU A 56 3.49 24.02 0.80
CA GLU A 56 4.40 24.85 1.58
C GLU A 56 3.65 25.79 2.52
N ALA A 57 2.64 26.52 2.02
CA ALA A 57 1.84 27.44 2.83
C ALA A 57 1.13 26.73 4.00
N ILE A 58 0.60 25.52 3.77
CA ILE A 58 -0.04 24.74 4.82
C ILE A 58 1.01 24.23 5.81
N THR A 59 2.13 23.67 5.35
CA THR A 59 3.19 23.16 6.22
C THR A 59 3.75 24.24 7.15
N GLN A 60 3.98 25.44 6.64
CA GLN A 60 4.43 26.58 7.46
C GLN A 60 3.40 27.01 8.50
N ASN A 61 2.10 27.00 8.16
CA ASN A 61 1.02 27.31 9.09
C ASN A 61 0.84 26.21 10.17
N HIS A 62 1.05 24.95 9.82
CA HIS A 62 1.00 23.82 10.76
C HIS A 62 2.12 23.88 11.81
N ALA A 63 3.32 24.30 11.43
CA ALA A 63 4.44 24.51 12.36
C ALA A 63 4.10 25.53 13.44
N ASN A 64 3.21 26.48 13.15
CA ASN A 64 2.75 27.53 14.10
C ASN A 64 1.50 27.16 14.91
N ASN A 65 0.69 26.23 14.44
CA ASN A 65 -0.56 25.80 15.07
C ASN A 65 -0.59 24.28 15.14
N LYS A 66 -0.36 23.68 16.31
CA LYS A 66 -0.62 22.24 16.50
C LYS A 66 -2.07 21.94 16.21
N LEU A 67 -2.40 21.62 14.95
CA LEU A 67 -3.71 21.09 14.60
C LEU A 67 -3.93 19.79 15.36
N ARG A 68 -5.14 19.61 15.87
CA ARG A 68 -5.55 18.35 16.50
C ARG A 68 -5.39 17.25 15.46
N SER A 69 -4.44 16.38 15.69
CA SER A 69 -4.22 15.19 14.90
C SER A 69 -5.47 14.31 14.98
N THR A 70 -6.11 14.10 13.85
CA THR A 70 -7.10 13.05 13.67
C THR A 70 -6.48 12.02 12.73
N LEU A 71 -6.55 10.76 13.10
CA LEU A 71 -6.17 9.68 12.19
C LEU A 71 -7.00 9.77 10.91
N ASN A 72 -6.32 9.89 9.78
CA ASN A 72 -6.95 9.93 8.46
C ASN A 72 -6.86 8.54 7.82
N THR A 73 -7.93 8.08 7.20
CA THR A 73 -7.97 6.79 6.48
C THR A 73 -8.23 7.03 5.00
N ILE A 74 -7.37 6.46 4.16
CA ILE A 74 -7.42 6.58 2.69
C ILE A 74 -7.89 5.26 2.10
N PRO A 75 -9.00 5.22 1.34
CA PRO A 75 -9.40 4.03 0.61
C PRO A 75 -8.44 3.75 -0.54
N VAL A 76 -7.92 2.52 -0.57
CA VAL A 76 -7.08 2.02 -1.66
C VAL A 76 -7.78 0.89 -2.39
N VAL A 77 -7.58 0.82 -3.70
CA VAL A 77 -7.92 -0.33 -4.53
C VAL A 77 -6.66 -0.90 -5.14
N VAL A 78 -6.48 -2.22 -5.06
CA VAL A 78 -5.33 -2.91 -5.64
C VAL A 78 -5.76 -3.63 -6.90
N HIS A 79 -5.26 -3.18 -8.05
CA HIS A 79 -5.47 -3.77 -9.36
C HIS A 79 -4.34 -4.75 -9.65
N VAL A 80 -4.62 -6.04 -9.63
CA VAL A 80 -3.65 -7.09 -9.99
C VAL A 80 -3.74 -7.34 -11.48
N ILE A 81 -2.75 -6.87 -12.23
CA ILE A 81 -2.69 -7.04 -13.68
C ILE A 81 -1.84 -8.28 -13.98
N HIS A 82 -2.53 -9.41 -14.09
CA HIS A 82 -1.90 -10.72 -14.30
C HIS A 82 -1.75 -11.09 -15.80
N LEU A 83 -1.01 -12.15 -16.08
CA LEU A 83 -0.74 -12.67 -17.43
C LEU A 83 -1.45 -14.01 -17.68
N SER A 84 -2.69 -14.17 -17.20
CA SER A 84 -3.47 -15.41 -17.23
C SER A 84 -2.93 -16.55 -16.36
N GLU A 85 -1.90 -16.32 -15.56
CA GLU A 85 -1.37 -17.33 -14.64
C GLU A 85 -2.34 -17.61 -13.46
N PRO A 86 -2.27 -18.82 -12.86
CA PRO A 86 -3.09 -19.17 -11.72
C PRO A 86 -2.86 -18.25 -10.51
N LEU A 87 -3.90 -18.08 -9.67
CA LEU A 87 -3.81 -17.34 -8.43
C LEU A 87 -2.64 -17.86 -7.56
N GLY A 88 -1.85 -16.93 -7.03
CA GLY A 88 -0.68 -17.20 -6.20
C GLY A 88 0.60 -17.48 -7.00
N THR A 89 0.60 -17.29 -8.31
CA THR A 89 1.78 -17.44 -9.16
C THR A 89 2.04 -16.17 -9.99
N GLY A 90 3.30 -15.90 -10.30
CA GLY A 90 3.71 -14.76 -11.12
C GLY A 90 3.23 -13.41 -10.58
N SER A 91 2.57 -12.63 -11.42
CA SER A 91 1.96 -11.35 -11.03
C SER A 91 0.58 -11.51 -10.37
N ASN A 92 -0.06 -12.69 -10.48
CA ASN A 92 -1.37 -12.97 -9.88
C ASN A 92 -1.25 -13.36 -8.41
N ILE A 93 -0.69 -12.46 -7.60
CA ILE A 93 -0.45 -12.67 -6.16
C ILE A 93 -1.74 -12.86 -5.37
N THR A 94 -1.67 -13.54 -4.21
CA THR A 94 -2.85 -13.87 -3.40
C THR A 94 -3.44 -12.64 -2.69
N ASP A 95 -4.73 -12.71 -2.33
CA ASP A 95 -5.39 -11.70 -1.50
C ASP A 95 -4.70 -11.55 -0.14
N ILE A 96 -4.27 -12.65 0.45
CA ILE A 96 -3.53 -12.66 1.74
C ILE A 96 -2.23 -11.85 1.61
N GLN A 97 -1.48 -12.02 0.52
CA GLN A 97 -0.26 -11.27 0.29
C GLN A 97 -0.54 -9.77 0.19
N ILE A 98 -1.60 -9.37 -0.52
CA ILE A 98 -2.02 -7.97 -0.65
C ILE A 98 -2.45 -7.40 0.71
N GLN A 99 -3.29 -8.11 1.45
CA GLN A 99 -3.73 -7.70 2.79
C GLN A 99 -2.55 -7.50 3.74
N GLN A 100 -1.58 -8.43 3.74
CA GLN A 100 -0.35 -8.32 4.52
C GLN A 100 0.52 -7.14 4.08
N ALA A 101 0.60 -6.85 2.78
CA ALA A 101 1.34 -5.69 2.28
C ALA A 101 0.71 -4.37 2.74
N ILE A 102 -0.62 -4.23 2.69
CA ILE A 102 -1.32 -3.04 3.18
C ILE A 102 -1.21 -2.91 4.71
N ALA A 103 -1.30 -4.02 5.46
CA ALA A 103 -1.04 -4.00 6.91
C ALA A 103 0.39 -3.52 7.22
N GLY A 104 1.40 -4.07 6.51
CA GLY A 104 2.78 -3.63 6.65
C GLY A 104 3.02 -2.17 6.22
N LEU A 105 2.27 -1.64 5.24
CA LEU A 105 2.28 -0.23 4.89
C LEU A 105 1.76 0.63 6.06
N ASN A 106 0.65 0.23 6.66
CA ASN A 106 0.08 0.92 7.82
C ASN A 106 1.04 0.92 9.01
N ASP A 107 1.69 -0.21 9.33
CA ASP A 107 2.70 -0.27 10.39
C ASP A 107 3.81 0.77 10.21
N ARG A 108 4.20 1.05 8.96
CA ARG A 108 5.25 2.02 8.63
C ARG A 108 4.78 3.47 8.71
N PHE A 109 3.60 3.74 8.19
CA PHE A 109 2.99 5.07 8.27
C PHE A 109 2.60 5.43 9.71
N ARG A 110 2.22 4.45 10.52
CA ARG A 110 1.92 4.59 11.95
C ARG A 110 3.16 4.47 12.86
N ASN A 111 4.34 4.32 12.25
CA ASN A 111 5.61 4.23 12.98
C ASN A 111 5.59 3.18 14.13
N VAL A 112 5.02 2.00 13.87
CA VAL A 112 4.90 0.93 14.89
C VAL A 112 6.27 0.51 15.47
N ASN A 113 7.35 0.66 14.69
CA ASN A 113 8.72 0.38 15.15
C ASN A 113 9.31 1.47 16.07
N GLY A 114 8.67 2.63 16.20
CA GLY A 114 9.10 3.74 17.07
C GLY A 114 10.36 4.50 16.63
N LEU A 115 10.82 4.30 15.37
CA LEU A 115 12.10 4.84 14.89
C LEU A 115 11.98 6.17 14.13
N GLY A 116 10.78 6.61 13.78
CA GLY A 116 10.50 7.82 12.99
C GLY A 116 9.30 8.60 13.50
N ALA A 117 8.59 9.26 12.58
CA ALA A 117 7.34 9.95 12.87
C ALA A 117 6.13 9.03 12.58
N ASP A 118 5.12 9.06 13.46
CA ASP A 118 3.78 8.55 13.15
C ASP A 118 3.12 9.55 12.19
N VAL A 119 2.92 9.15 10.93
CA VAL A 119 2.35 10.01 9.89
C VAL A 119 0.86 10.30 10.14
N GLU A 120 0.20 9.48 10.98
CA GLU A 120 -1.23 9.63 11.29
C GLU A 120 -2.13 9.45 10.04
N LEU A 121 -1.67 8.63 9.11
CA LEU A 121 -2.37 8.23 7.91
C LEU A 121 -2.42 6.70 7.85
N GLU A 122 -3.59 6.16 7.56
CA GLU A 122 -3.82 4.73 7.34
C GLU A 122 -4.48 4.48 5.99
N PHE A 123 -4.32 3.28 5.48
CA PHE A 123 -4.87 2.83 4.21
C PHE A 123 -5.79 1.64 4.47
N CYS A 124 -7.02 1.69 3.96
CA CYS A 124 -7.93 0.56 3.97
C CYS A 124 -8.09 0.01 2.55
N LEU A 125 -8.12 -1.31 2.38
CA LEU A 125 -8.67 -1.89 1.15
C LEU A 125 -10.13 -1.49 1.04
N ALA A 126 -10.53 -0.95 -0.12
CA ALA A 126 -11.89 -0.47 -0.34
C ALA A 126 -12.91 -1.58 -0.04
N SER A 127 -13.93 -1.25 0.72
CA SER A 127 -15.05 -2.13 1.06
C SER A 127 -16.27 -1.88 0.17
N LYS A 128 -16.30 -0.73 -0.54
CA LYS A 128 -17.29 -0.39 -1.56
C LYS A 128 -16.60 -0.14 -2.89
N ASP A 129 -17.17 -0.66 -3.99
CA ASP A 129 -16.75 -0.35 -5.35
C ASP A 129 -17.32 1.00 -5.82
N PRO A 130 -16.94 1.54 -7.00
CA PRO A 130 -17.48 2.79 -7.52
C PRO A 130 -19.00 2.82 -7.73
N ASN A 131 -19.67 1.67 -7.74
CA ASN A 131 -21.12 1.53 -7.88
C ASN A 131 -21.80 1.36 -6.51
N GLY A 132 -21.04 1.40 -5.41
CA GLY A 132 -21.54 1.21 -4.05
C GLY A 132 -21.73 -0.25 -3.62
N ASN A 133 -21.32 -1.22 -4.45
CA ASN A 133 -21.40 -2.64 -4.10
C ASN A 133 -20.26 -3.04 -3.15
N SER A 134 -20.50 -4.09 -2.37
CA SER A 134 -19.47 -4.67 -1.50
C SER A 134 -18.32 -5.24 -2.31
N THR A 135 -17.08 -4.97 -1.89
CA THR A 135 -15.85 -5.47 -2.49
C THR A 135 -14.81 -5.76 -1.41
N ASN A 136 -13.76 -6.50 -1.75
CA ASN A 136 -12.58 -6.68 -0.91
C ASN A 136 -11.43 -5.71 -1.26
N GLY A 137 -11.68 -4.74 -2.16
CA GLY A 137 -10.69 -3.76 -2.61
C GLY A 137 -9.61 -4.31 -3.53
N ILE A 138 -9.76 -5.55 -4.03
CA ILE A 138 -8.81 -6.21 -4.92
C ILE A 138 -9.50 -6.51 -6.25
N ASN A 139 -9.01 -5.89 -7.31
CA ASN A 139 -9.52 -6.06 -8.66
C ASN A 139 -8.49 -6.79 -9.53
N ARG A 140 -8.86 -7.97 -10.08
CA ARG A 140 -7.97 -8.80 -10.89
C ARG A 140 -8.33 -8.68 -12.36
N VAL A 141 -7.31 -8.36 -13.17
CA VAL A 141 -7.50 -8.12 -14.60
C VAL A 141 -6.42 -8.85 -15.40
N ASP A 142 -6.83 -9.56 -16.42
CA ASP A 142 -5.91 -10.18 -17.36
C ASP A 142 -5.36 -9.12 -18.33
N GLY A 143 -4.08 -8.80 -18.19
CA GLY A 143 -3.35 -7.88 -19.05
C GLY A 143 -2.64 -8.55 -20.22
N SER A 144 -2.71 -9.88 -20.36
CA SER A 144 -1.96 -10.63 -21.38
C SER A 144 -2.28 -10.21 -22.81
N GLY A 145 -3.50 -9.68 -23.04
CA GLY A 145 -3.93 -9.14 -24.32
C GLY A 145 -3.40 -7.74 -24.66
N VAL A 146 -2.75 -7.03 -23.73
CA VAL A 146 -2.21 -5.70 -23.99
C VAL A 146 -0.87 -5.83 -24.72
N PRO A 147 -0.69 -5.17 -25.87
CA PRO A 147 0.55 -5.26 -26.63
C PRO A 147 1.78 -4.90 -25.79
N ASN A 148 2.82 -5.73 -25.90
CA ASN A 148 4.11 -5.62 -25.19
C ASN A 148 4.08 -5.88 -23.68
N TYR A 149 2.91 -5.98 -23.02
CA TYR A 149 2.84 -6.19 -21.58
C TYR A 149 3.43 -7.52 -21.14
N SER A 150 3.06 -8.61 -21.80
CA SER A 150 3.57 -9.96 -21.47
C SER A 150 5.06 -10.13 -21.70
N ALA A 151 5.66 -9.36 -22.61
CA ALA A 151 7.08 -9.49 -22.95
C ALA A 151 7.99 -8.55 -22.16
N ASN A 152 7.51 -7.36 -21.83
CA ASN A 152 8.36 -6.26 -21.34
C ASN A 152 7.74 -5.49 -20.16
N GLY A 153 6.59 -5.94 -19.63
CA GLY A 153 5.87 -5.25 -18.58
C GLY A 153 5.33 -3.88 -19.01
N ILE A 154 5.27 -2.97 -18.06
CA ILE A 154 4.75 -1.60 -18.25
C ILE A 154 5.90 -0.61 -18.53
N THR A 155 5.66 0.36 -19.40
CA THR A 155 6.59 1.48 -19.66
C THR A 155 6.10 2.73 -18.95
N PRO A 156 6.87 3.29 -17.98
CA PRO A 156 6.61 4.60 -17.41
C PRO A 156 6.69 5.70 -18.47
N ALA A 157 5.94 6.79 -18.33
CA ALA A 157 6.05 7.95 -19.20
C ALA A 157 7.49 8.49 -19.22
N GLY A 158 7.93 8.98 -20.38
CA GLY A 158 9.31 9.52 -20.56
C GLY A 158 10.42 8.49 -20.63
N ASN A 159 10.13 7.19 -20.42
CA ASN A 159 11.17 6.16 -20.48
C ASN A 159 11.19 5.47 -21.86
N PRO A 160 12.35 5.24 -22.49
CA PRO A 160 12.47 4.66 -23.83
C PRO A 160 12.31 3.13 -23.87
N CYS A 161 11.91 2.47 -22.80
CA CYS A 161 11.74 1.02 -22.79
C CYS A 161 10.52 0.56 -23.61
N SER A 162 10.48 -0.73 -23.95
CA SER A 162 9.55 -1.28 -24.96
C SER A 162 8.28 -1.93 -24.40
N GLY A 163 7.94 -1.70 -23.13
CA GLY A 163 6.75 -2.28 -22.48
C GLY A 163 5.42 -1.69 -22.97
N ALA A 164 4.32 -2.14 -22.39
CA ALA A 164 3.01 -1.55 -22.63
C ALA A 164 2.95 -0.13 -22.08
N VAL A 165 2.24 0.75 -22.76
CA VAL A 165 2.03 2.13 -22.27
C VAL A 165 1.29 2.11 -20.94
N ALA A 166 1.80 2.86 -19.95
CA ALA A 166 1.26 2.85 -18.58
C ALA A 166 -0.24 3.15 -18.51
N THR A 167 -0.74 4.09 -19.30
CA THR A 167 -2.16 4.43 -19.32
C THR A 167 -3.01 3.28 -19.87
N ALA A 168 -2.54 2.54 -20.87
CA ALA A 168 -3.28 1.40 -21.44
C ALA A 168 -3.49 0.29 -20.39
N ILE A 169 -2.51 0.06 -19.51
CA ILE A 169 -2.63 -0.90 -18.40
C ILE A 169 -3.52 -0.35 -17.29
N LYS A 170 -3.31 0.91 -16.91
CA LYS A 170 -4.09 1.55 -15.84
C LYS A 170 -5.59 1.63 -16.20
N ASP A 171 -5.90 1.92 -17.46
CA ASP A 171 -7.29 2.10 -17.95
C ASP A 171 -8.07 0.79 -18.05
N LEU A 172 -7.43 -0.38 -17.95
CA LEU A 172 -8.14 -1.66 -17.87
C LEU A 172 -9.07 -1.74 -16.66
N SER A 173 -8.75 -1.00 -15.58
CA SER A 173 -9.42 -1.22 -14.29
C SER A 173 -9.46 -0.01 -13.36
N ARG A 174 -9.06 1.17 -13.82
CA ARG A 174 -8.99 2.39 -13.00
C ARG A 174 -10.31 2.69 -12.29
N TRP A 175 -10.25 2.93 -10.99
CA TRP A 175 -11.36 3.49 -10.22
C TRP A 175 -11.21 5.01 -10.10
N PRO A 176 -12.31 5.74 -9.81
CA PRO A 176 -12.28 7.20 -9.66
C PRO A 176 -11.22 7.66 -8.65
N VAL A 177 -10.28 8.48 -9.11
CA VAL A 177 -9.16 8.98 -8.28
C VAL A 177 -9.60 9.98 -7.22
N SER A 178 -10.83 10.49 -7.31
CA SER A 178 -11.48 11.30 -6.27
C SER A 178 -11.87 10.50 -5.03
N ASP A 179 -12.11 9.21 -5.19
CA ASP A 179 -12.67 8.36 -4.14
C ASP A 179 -11.72 7.24 -3.70
N TYR A 180 -10.75 6.87 -4.55
CA TYR A 180 -9.83 5.76 -4.30
C TYR A 180 -8.40 6.11 -4.70
N TYR A 181 -7.44 5.75 -3.87
CA TYR A 181 -6.05 5.70 -4.30
C TYR A 181 -5.79 4.37 -5.00
N ASN A 182 -5.48 4.43 -6.30
CA ASN A 182 -5.30 3.25 -7.14
C ASN A 182 -3.86 2.72 -7.06
N ILE A 183 -3.69 1.43 -6.81
CA ILE A 183 -2.41 0.71 -6.79
C ILE A 183 -2.45 -0.38 -7.86
N TRP A 184 -1.56 -0.34 -8.85
CA TRP A 184 -1.44 -1.39 -9.87
C TRP A 184 -0.26 -2.30 -9.54
N VAL A 185 -0.56 -3.58 -9.34
CA VAL A 185 0.43 -4.64 -9.21
C VAL A 185 0.65 -5.26 -10.58
N VAL A 186 1.90 -5.22 -11.06
CA VAL A 186 2.28 -5.63 -12.42
C VAL A 186 3.37 -6.70 -12.41
N SER A 187 3.56 -7.39 -13.55
CA SER A 187 4.61 -8.41 -13.70
C SER A 187 6.00 -7.80 -13.61
N GLU A 188 6.24 -6.73 -14.36
CA GLU A 188 7.51 -6.01 -14.38
C GLU A 188 7.33 -4.57 -14.89
N ILE A 189 8.34 -3.73 -14.67
CA ILE A 189 8.39 -2.36 -15.12
C ILE A 189 9.68 -2.19 -15.91
N CYS A 190 9.55 -1.79 -17.19
CA CYS A 190 10.68 -1.48 -18.07
C CYS A 190 11.73 -2.62 -18.12
N ASN A 191 11.30 -3.84 -18.46
CA ASN A 191 12.15 -5.04 -18.50
C ASN A 191 12.91 -5.30 -17.18
N GLY A 192 12.23 -5.08 -16.04
CA GLY A 192 12.81 -5.28 -14.71
C GLY A 192 13.78 -4.19 -14.24
N SER A 193 13.84 -3.04 -14.94
CA SER A 193 14.72 -1.93 -14.54
C SER A 193 14.23 -1.20 -13.28
N PHE A 194 12.91 -1.24 -13.02
CA PHE A 194 12.28 -0.58 -11.88
C PHE A 194 11.43 -1.55 -11.09
N VAL A 195 11.22 -1.24 -9.81
CA VAL A 195 10.36 -2.03 -8.91
C VAL A 195 9.06 -1.33 -8.55
N GLY A 196 8.97 -0.04 -8.77
CA GLY A 196 7.80 0.77 -8.54
C GLY A 196 7.93 2.19 -9.08
N TYR A 197 6.84 2.90 -9.06
CA TYR A 197 6.74 4.34 -9.18
C TYR A 197 5.37 4.82 -8.72
N ALA A 198 5.29 6.05 -8.27
CA ALA A 198 4.03 6.75 -8.09
C ALA A 198 4.07 8.10 -8.80
N SER A 199 2.92 8.57 -9.26
CA SER A 199 2.81 9.93 -9.76
C SER A 199 2.62 10.90 -8.60
N TYR A 200 3.22 12.07 -8.68
CA TYR A 200 2.90 13.15 -7.76
C TYR A 200 1.42 13.53 -7.87
N PRO A 201 0.79 14.03 -6.79
CA PRO A 201 -0.65 14.18 -6.69
C PRO A 201 -1.21 15.37 -7.48
N VAL A 202 -1.17 15.25 -8.79
CA VAL A 202 -1.78 16.21 -9.73
C VAL A 202 -3.10 15.68 -10.33
N GLY A 203 -3.48 14.46 -9.99
CA GLY A 203 -4.68 13.81 -10.52
C GLY A 203 -4.53 13.33 -11.97
N GLY A 204 -5.67 13.00 -12.59
CA GLY A 204 -5.73 12.61 -13.99
C GLY A 204 -5.27 11.18 -14.28
N LEU A 205 -4.83 10.95 -15.54
CA LEU A 205 -4.53 9.61 -16.06
C LEU A 205 -3.28 8.97 -15.46
N TYR A 206 -2.35 9.79 -14.99
CA TYR A 206 -1.09 9.30 -14.42
C TYR A 206 -1.20 8.98 -12.93
N ASP A 207 -2.24 9.47 -12.24
CA ASP A 207 -2.36 9.33 -10.79
C ASP A 207 -2.36 7.87 -10.32
N GLY A 208 -1.85 7.68 -9.11
CA GLY A 208 -1.72 6.39 -8.44
C GLY A 208 -0.32 5.78 -8.52
N LEU A 209 -0.20 4.56 -8.00
CA LEU A 209 1.04 3.84 -7.77
C LEU A 209 1.09 2.57 -8.62
N VAL A 210 2.25 2.28 -9.21
CA VAL A 210 2.55 1.01 -9.88
C VAL A 210 3.69 0.32 -9.13
N ILE A 211 3.54 -0.97 -8.86
CA ILE A 211 4.53 -1.77 -8.15
C ILE A 211 4.63 -3.16 -8.75
N VAL A 212 5.84 -3.73 -8.84
CA VAL A 212 5.98 -5.12 -9.27
C VAL A 212 5.47 -6.08 -8.20
N SER A 213 4.87 -7.19 -8.61
CA SER A 213 4.25 -8.19 -7.72
C SER A 213 5.20 -8.70 -6.63
N THR A 214 6.50 -8.83 -6.94
CA THR A 214 7.54 -9.28 -5.99
C THR A 214 7.84 -8.25 -4.89
N SER A 215 7.53 -6.98 -5.12
CA SER A 215 7.69 -5.90 -4.12
C SER A 215 6.42 -5.62 -3.31
N MET A 216 5.27 -6.22 -3.69
CA MET A 216 4.02 -6.13 -2.94
C MET A 216 4.01 -7.11 -1.76
N THR A 217 4.82 -6.81 -0.74
CA THR A 217 5.00 -7.67 0.46
C THR A 217 4.99 -6.83 1.73
N SER A 218 4.66 -7.46 2.87
CA SER A 218 4.61 -6.79 4.18
C SER A 218 5.95 -6.21 4.64
N ASN A 219 7.08 -6.77 4.17
CA ASN A 219 8.41 -6.35 4.58
C ASN A 219 9.12 -5.44 3.56
N SER A 220 8.49 -5.17 2.42
CA SER A 220 9.08 -4.33 1.38
C SER A 220 9.15 -2.87 1.84
N GLY A 221 10.29 -2.22 1.62
CA GLY A 221 10.44 -0.77 1.72
C GLY A 221 9.87 -0.03 0.50
N THR A 222 9.61 -0.74 -0.60
CA THR A 222 9.15 -0.15 -1.88
C THR A 222 7.74 0.44 -1.75
N LEU A 223 6.79 -0.30 -1.17
CA LEU A 223 5.41 0.20 -1.08
C LEU A 223 5.29 1.50 -0.25
N PRO A 224 5.89 1.65 0.95
CA PRO A 224 5.90 2.92 1.66
C PRO A 224 6.69 4.02 0.93
N HIS A 225 7.76 3.68 0.19
CA HIS A 225 8.51 4.60 -0.66
C HIS A 225 7.61 5.21 -1.75
N GLU A 226 7.00 4.36 -2.58
CA GLU A 226 6.13 4.81 -3.65
C GLU A 226 4.88 5.54 -3.11
N MET A 227 4.35 5.09 -1.97
CA MET A 227 3.25 5.79 -1.32
C MET A 227 3.69 7.19 -0.86
N GLY A 228 4.91 7.35 -0.38
CA GLY A 228 5.49 8.66 -0.07
C GLY A 228 5.43 9.62 -1.27
N HIS A 229 5.82 9.19 -2.46
CA HIS A 229 5.68 9.97 -3.69
C HIS A 229 4.21 10.29 -4.02
N GLY A 230 3.32 9.31 -3.84
CA GLY A 230 1.88 9.52 -4.02
C GLY A 230 1.30 10.58 -3.09
N PHE A 231 1.98 10.89 -1.99
CA PHE A 231 1.67 11.97 -1.05
C PHE A 231 2.72 13.08 -1.05
N PHE A 232 3.35 13.30 -2.20
CA PHE A 232 4.19 14.46 -2.54
C PHE A 232 5.53 14.54 -1.79
N LEU A 233 6.11 13.42 -1.38
CA LEU A 233 7.49 13.39 -0.95
C LEU A 233 8.42 13.21 -2.16
N TYR A 234 9.48 14.01 -2.21
CA TYR A 234 10.61 13.81 -3.10
C TYR A 234 11.60 12.79 -2.50
N HIS A 235 12.52 12.28 -3.32
CA HIS A 235 13.66 11.55 -2.80
C HIS A 235 14.52 12.43 -1.89
N THR A 236 15.06 11.87 -0.81
CA THR A 236 15.94 12.63 0.11
C THR A 236 17.24 13.12 -0.53
N PHE A 237 17.59 12.59 -1.71
CA PHE A 237 18.71 13.02 -2.56
C PHE A 237 18.27 13.93 -3.72
N ASN A 238 17.05 14.44 -3.70
CA ASN A 238 16.55 15.30 -4.78
C ASN A 238 17.48 16.48 -5.03
N GLY A 239 17.83 16.70 -6.29
CA GLY A 239 18.77 17.76 -6.68
C GLY A 239 20.25 17.34 -6.74
N ASP A 240 20.57 16.04 -6.59
CA ASP A 240 21.94 15.51 -6.67
C ASP A 240 22.50 15.39 -8.10
N GLY A 241 21.69 15.70 -9.11
CA GLY A 241 22.06 15.62 -10.52
C GLY A 241 22.29 14.20 -11.01
N GLY A 242 21.62 13.20 -10.42
CA GLY A 242 21.81 11.80 -10.75
C GLY A 242 23.09 11.21 -10.14
N ASN A 243 23.32 11.45 -8.88
CA ASN A 243 24.50 11.03 -8.11
C ASN A 243 25.82 11.77 -8.47
N VAL A 244 25.72 12.94 -9.09
CA VAL A 244 26.90 13.71 -9.53
C VAL A 244 27.42 14.64 -8.44
N SER A 245 26.55 15.40 -7.77
CA SER A 245 26.91 16.41 -6.78
C SER A 245 25.98 16.35 -5.57
N CYS A 246 26.43 16.87 -4.44
CA CYS A 246 25.53 17.05 -3.31
C CYS A 246 24.40 18.01 -3.69
N PRO A 247 23.15 17.73 -3.27
CA PRO A 247 22.05 18.67 -3.43
C PRO A 247 22.40 20.03 -2.82
N VAL A 248 21.91 21.10 -3.45
CA VAL A 248 22.06 22.45 -2.89
C VAL A 248 21.21 22.55 -1.62
N ASP A 249 21.81 22.98 -0.52
CA ASP A 249 21.14 23.09 0.79
C ASP A 249 21.35 24.51 1.36
N THR A 250 21.06 25.54 0.57
CA THR A 250 21.06 26.92 1.05
C THR A 250 19.79 27.31 1.80
N SER A 251 18.69 26.60 1.51
CA SER A 251 17.42 26.70 2.22
C SER A 251 16.62 25.41 1.99
N CYS A 252 16.47 24.62 3.03
CA CYS A 252 15.75 23.34 2.97
C CYS A 252 14.27 23.46 2.55
N LEU A 253 13.67 24.64 2.62
CA LEU A 253 12.27 24.86 2.20
C LEU A 253 12.12 25.12 0.70
N ILE A 254 13.21 25.39 -0.03
CA ILE A 254 13.16 25.73 -1.47
C ILE A 254 14.16 24.92 -2.30
N ASN A 255 14.95 24.06 -1.67
CA ASN A 255 15.97 23.22 -2.31
C ASN A 255 15.91 21.79 -1.77
N GLY A 256 16.55 20.86 -2.47
CA GLY A 256 16.59 19.46 -2.08
C GLY A 256 15.22 18.81 -2.15
N ASP A 257 14.82 18.10 -1.13
CA ASP A 257 13.51 17.43 -1.01
C ASP A 257 12.44 18.30 -0.33
N TYR A 258 12.73 19.58 -0.11
CA TYR A 258 11.87 20.58 0.54
C TYR A 258 11.56 20.26 2.02
N ILE A 259 12.45 19.53 2.68
CA ILE A 259 12.27 19.08 4.07
C ILE A 259 13.57 19.34 4.87
N CYS A 260 13.43 19.99 6.04
CA CYS A 260 14.58 20.47 6.78
C CYS A 260 15.22 19.44 7.71
N ASP A 261 14.54 18.35 8.03
CA ASP A 261 15.04 17.29 8.90
C ASP A 261 15.52 16.04 8.14
N THR A 262 15.76 16.20 6.84
CA THR A 262 16.37 15.24 5.92
C THR A 262 17.66 15.82 5.36
N PRO A 263 18.83 15.64 6.00
CA PRO A 263 20.09 16.17 5.49
C PRO A 263 20.37 15.73 4.06
N PRO A 264 20.88 16.65 3.19
CA PRO A 264 21.14 16.35 1.79
C PRO A 264 22.18 15.25 1.65
N HIS A 265 21.99 14.37 0.68
CA HIS A 265 22.96 13.33 0.33
C HIS A 265 22.84 12.97 -1.15
N LYS A 266 23.79 12.24 -1.69
CA LYS A 266 23.69 11.71 -3.06
C LYS A 266 23.02 10.34 -3.06
N GLN A 267 22.34 10.01 -4.14
CA GLN A 267 21.58 8.76 -4.32
C GLN A 267 22.37 7.49 -3.97
N GLY A 268 23.66 7.42 -4.33
CA GLY A 268 24.51 6.24 -4.10
C GLY A 268 25.22 6.21 -2.74
N ASP A 269 25.14 7.27 -1.95
CA ASP A 269 25.91 7.38 -0.72
C ASP A 269 25.14 6.77 0.46
N CYS A 270 25.48 5.52 0.81
CA CYS A 270 24.94 4.82 1.98
C CYS A 270 26.06 4.41 2.97
N GLY A 271 27.17 5.10 2.94
CA GLY A 271 28.34 4.84 3.79
C GLY A 271 28.11 5.15 5.28
N LEU A 272 29.18 5.13 6.05
CA LEU A 272 29.13 5.49 7.47
C LEU A 272 29.06 7.00 7.70
N THR A 273 29.57 7.77 6.76
CA THR A 273 29.57 9.25 6.80
C THR A 273 28.84 9.79 5.58
N ASN A 274 28.12 10.90 5.75
CA ASN A 274 27.47 11.63 4.67
C ASN A 274 28.42 12.73 4.15
N PRO A 275 28.93 12.61 2.91
CA PRO A 275 29.88 13.57 2.37
C PRO A 275 29.25 14.95 2.04
N CYS A 276 27.92 15.04 2.04
CA CYS A 276 27.20 16.28 1.72
C CYS A 276 26.94 17.16 2.93
N THR A 277 27.24 16.72 4.14
CA THR A 277 27.11 17.50 5.35
C THR A 277 28.47 17.82 5.94
N SER A 278 28.63 19.01 6.54
CA SER A 278 29.91 19.49 7.10
C SER A 278 30.42 18.59 8.25
N LEU A 279 29.55 17.91 8.96
CA LEU A 279 29.87 17.01 10.06
C LEU A 279 29.88 15.54 9.64
N GLY A 280 29.61 15.21 8.40
CA GLY A 280 29.48 13.85 7.91
C GLY A 280 28.27 13.08 8.49
N VAL A 281 27.26 13.79 9.01
CA VAL A 281 26.11 13.20 9.71
C VAL A 281 25.03 12.78 8.72
N TRP A 282 24.45 11.63 8.95
CA TRP A 282 23.32 11.13 8.18
C TRP A 282 21.97 11.51 8.78
N ASP A 283 21.90 11.65 10.10
CA ASP A 283 20.67 11.81 10.86
C ASP A 283 19.57 10.84 10.36
N ASN A 284 18.50 11.38 9.79
CA ASN A 284 17.37 10.59 9.35
C ASN A 284 17.44 10.11 7.91
N SER A 285 18.34 10.69 7.06
CA SER A 285 18.34 10.42 5.60
C SER A 285 18.70 8.98 5.25
N ARG A 286 19.68 8.38 5.92
CA ARG A 286 20.19 7.03 5.58
C ARG A 286 19.15 5.92 5.72
N TYR A 287 18.26 6.02 6.69
CA TYR A 287 17.24 5.02 6.99
C TYR A 287 15.84 5.45 6.57
N ASN A 288 15.78 6.51 5.79
CA ASN A 288 14.53 7.11 5.34
C ASN A 288 13.91 6.29 4.22
N TYR A 289 12.57 6.11 4.22
CA TYR A 289 11.88 5.41 3.14
C TYR A 289 12.11 6.06 1.78
N MET A 290 12.31 7.39 1.71
CA MET A 290 12.55 8.10 0.46
C MET A 290 14.02 8.08 -0.02
N ALA A 291 14.90 7.33 0.64
CA ALA A 291 16.27 7.05 0.21
C ALA A 291 16.37 5.70 -0.53
N TYR A 292 17.49 5.50 -1.24
CA TYR A 292 17.81 4.20 -1.85
C TYR A 292 18.82 3.38 -1.03
N CYS A 293 18.99 3.75 0.23
CA CYS A 293 19.86 3.01 1.12
C CYS A 293 19.20 1.71 1.63
N PRO A 294 19.98 0.68 1.96
CA PRO A 294 19.45 -0.51 2.59
C PRO A 294 18.95 -0.21 4.01
N LEU A 295 18.00 -1.03 4.48
CA LEU A 295 17.46 -0.96 5.85
C LEU A 295 16.62 0.29 6.15
N VAL A 296 15.99 0.87 5.13
CA VAL A 296 15.01 1.97 5.32
C VAL A 296 13.88 1.56 6.25
N ASN A 297 13.53 2.42 7.20
CA ASN A 297 12.61 2.06 8.28
C ASN A 297 11.80 3.23 8.88
N ARG A 298 11.88 4.44 8.32
CA ARG A 298 11.23 5.61 8.91
C ARG A 298 10.87 6.70 7.92
N PHE A 299 9.86 7.48 8.30
CA PHE A 299 9.65 8.85 7.82
C PHE A 299 10.09 9.83 8.93
N THR A 300 10.39 11.09 8.54
CA THR A 300 10.71 12.17 9.48
C THR A 300 9.46 12.98 9.86
N GLN A 301 9.60 13.87 10.84
CA GLN A 301 8.52 14.79 11.20
C GLN A 301 8.19 15.75 10.06
N GLY A 302 9.21 16.29 9.38
CA GLY A 302 9.00 17.16 8.22
C GLY A 302 8.29 16.44 7.07
N GLN A 303 8.60 15.17 6.84
CA GLN A 303 7.88 14.34 5.86
C GLN A 303 6.42 14.11 6.25
N LYS A 304 6.14 13.83 7.55
CA LYS A 304 4.78 13.77 8.07
C LYS A 304 4.03 15.06 7.78
N ASP A 305 4.61 16.20 8.13
CA ASP A 305 3.97 17.50 7.99
C ASP A 305 3.64 17.81 6.51
N ARG A 306 4.54 17.45 5.59
CA ARG A 306 4.34 17.58 4.14
C ARG A 306 3.25 16.63 3.62
N ILE A 307 3.21 15.37 4.06
CA ILE A 307 2.15 14.41 3.73
C ILE A 307 0.80 14.93 4.21
N LEU A 308 0.71 15.38 5.47
CA LEU A 308 -0.54 15.89 6.05
C LEU A 308 -0.99 17.17 5.35
N ALA A 309 -0.08 18.05 4.95
CA ALA A 309 -0.42 19.20 4.11
C ALA A 309 -0.95 18.77 2.74
N THR A 310 -0.36 17.74 2.14
CA THR A 310 -0.79 17.21 0.84
C THR A 310 -2.20 16.63 0.87
N VAL A 311 -2.60 15.93 1.94
CA VAL A 311 -3.97 15.40 2.05
C VAL A 311 -5.03 16.48 2.26
N MET A 312 -4.64 17.71 2.55
CA MET A 312 -5.56 18.86 2.68
C MET A 312 -5.81 19.58 1.35
N VAL A 313 -5.08 19.24 0.28
CA VAL A 313 -5.21 19.87 -1.05
C VAL A 313 -5.67 18.88 -2.11
N ALA A 314 -6.28 19.39 -3.18
CA ALA A 314 -6.68 18.55 -4.31
C ALA A 314 -5.46 17.96 -5.04
N PRO A 315 -5.53 16.70 -5.54
CA PRO A 315 -6.71 15.82 -5.52
C PRO A 315 -6.82 14.97 -4.25
N ARG A 316 -5.84 14.98 -3.33
CA ARG A 316 -5.85 14.08 -2.15
C ARG A 316 -6.92 14.41 -1.13
N ALA A 317 -7.35 15.68 -1.03
CA ALA A 317 -8.38 16.09 -0.07
C ALA A 317 -9.72 15.35 -0.25
N SER A 318 -10.08 14.97 -1.48
CA SER A 318 -11.31 14.24 -1.74
C SER A 318 -11.29 12.82 -1.17
N LEU A 319 -10.12 12.20 -1.02
CA LEU A 319 -9.98 10.86 -0.45
C LEU A 319 -10.37 10.82 1.04
N LEU A 320 -10.23 11.94 1.77
CA LEU A 320 -10.62 12.04 3.18
C LEU A 320 -12.13 11.99 3.41
N THR A 321 -12.91 12.31 2.39
CA THR A 321 -14.39 12.30 2.44
C THR A 321 -14.98 11.11 1.70
N SER A 322 -14.14 10.23 1.15
CA SER A 322 -14.56 9.04 0.45
C SER A 322 -15.20 8.02 1.39
N VAL A 323 -16.29 7.43 0.94
CA VAL A 323 -17.00 6.33 1.62
C VAL A 323 -16.42 4.95 1.28
N GLY A 324 -15.31 4.90 0.57
CA GLY A 324 -14.69 3.65 0.10
C GLY A 324 -14.24 2.71 1.24
N CYS A 325 -13.90 3.26 2.41
CA CYS A 325 -13.56 2.48 3.62
C CYS A 325 -14.76 2.21 4.54
N GLU A 326 -15.88 2.83 4.26
CA GLU A 326 -17.05 2.49 5.05
C GLU A 326 -17.33 1.02 4.84
N THR A 327 -17.24 0.25 5.92
CA THR A 327 -17.78 -1.09 5.86
C THR A 327 -19.15 -0.98 5.22
N VAL A 328 -19.39 -1.80 4.18
CA VAL A 328 -20.76 -2.12 3.83
C VAL A 328 -21.24 -2.92 5.03
N GLY A 329 -21.31 -2.21 6.17
CA GLY A 329 -22.16 -2.63 7.26
C GLY A 329 -23.48 -2.80 6.54
N ILE A 330 -24.11 -3.92 6.69
CA ILE A 330 -25.56 -3.98 6.65
C ILE A 330 -25.92 -2.64 7.27
N ASN A 331 -26.40 -1.70 6.45
CA ASN A 331 -27.15 -0.61 7.01
C ASN A 331 -28.10 -1.33 7.98
N GLU A 332 -27.79 -1.29 9.26
CA GLU A 332 -28.88 -1.16 10.20
C GLU A 332 -29.51 0.17 9.78
N SER A 333 -30.22 0.12 8.64
CA SER A 333 -31.48 0.83 8.57
C SER A 333 -32.03 0.48 9.94
N ILE A 334 -32.28 1.48 10.78
CA ILE A 334 -33.14 1.41 11.92
C ILE A 334 -34.54 1.10 11.35
N SER A 335 -34.65 -0.01 10.68
CA SER A 335 -35.76 -0.81 10.31
C SER A 335 -35.75 -1.86 11.40
N SER A 336 -36.37 -1.52 12.56
CA SER A 336 -36.79 -2.43 13.62
C SER A 336 -35.93 -3.71 13.67
N ASN A 337 -35.03 -3.83 14.67
CA ASN A 337 -34.26 -5.04 14.94
C ASN A 337 -35.11 -6.26 14.62
N ILE A 338 -34.83 -6.88 13.44
CA ILE A 338 -35.58 -8.06 12.99
C ILE A 338 -35.35 -9.19 13.98
N PHE A 339 -34.20 -9.18 14.70
CA PHE A 339 -33.94 -10.03 15.85
C PHE A 339 -32.90 -9.44 16.82
N SER A 340 -32.90 -9.89 18.05
CA SER A 340 -31.90 -9.58 19.08
C SER A 340 -31.40 -10.84 19.74
N VAL A 341 -30.14 -10.84 20.18
CA VAL A 341 -29.49 -11.97 20.85
C VAL A 341 -29.08 -11.53 22.25
N TYR A 342 -29.56 -12.25 23.28
CA TYR A 342 -29.26 -11.95 24.68
C TYR A 342 -29.33 -13.18 25.56
N PRO A 343 -28.62 -13.23 26.73
CA PRO A 343 -27.61 -12.27 27.14
C PRO A 343 -26.35 -12.35 26.26
N ASN A 344 -25.56 -11.27 26.24
CA ASN A 344 -24.23 -11.23 25.64
C ASN A 344 -23.36 -10.27 26.47
N PRO A 345 -22.39 -10.74 27.27
CA PRO A 345 -21.90 -12.15 27.34
C PRO A 345 -22.94 -13.18 27.80
N ALA A 346 -22.74 -14.40 27.33
CA ALA A 346 -23.62 -15.56 27.60
C ALA A 346 -22.85 -16.66 28.32
N ASN A 347 -23.55 -17.38 29.19
CA ASN A 347 -23.02 -18.58 29.86
C ASN A 347 -23.37 -19.86 29.05
N SER A 348 -24.46 -20.47 29.36
CA SER A 348 -24.88 -21.76 28.78
C SER A 348 -25.83 -21.64 27.60
N GLN A 349 -26.50 -20.49 27.44
CA GLN A 349 -27.53 -20.31 26.43
C GLN A 349 -27.67 -18.83 26.00
N ILE A 350 -28.21 -18.62 24.80
CA ILE A 350 -28.70 -17.36 24.31
C ILE A 350 -30.15 -17.44 23.89
N ASN A 351 -30.87 -16.34 24.00
CA ASN A 351 -32.20 -16.16 23.46
C ASN A 351 -32.09 -15.33 22.17
N VAL A 352 -32.71 -15.80 21.12
CA VAL A 352 -32.87 -15.08 19.86
C VAL A 352 -34.32 -14.63 19.77
N LYS A 353 -34.56 -13.33 20.00
CA LYS A 353 -35.87 -12.73 19.82
C LYS A 353 -36.00 -12.18 18.41
N THR A 354 -37.00 -12.58 17.67
CA THR A 354 -37.22 -12.24 16.26
C THR A 354 -38.68 -11.93 15.98
N ASP A 355 -38.97 -11.39 14.80
CA ASP A 355 -40.33 -11.31 14.28
C ASP A 355 -40.71 -12.59 13.51
N SER A 356 -42.00 -12.71 13.17
CA SER A 356 -42.53 -13.85 12.46
C SER A 356 -41.90 -14.13 11.08
N LYS A 357 -41.20 -13.18 10.49
CA LYS A 357 -40.57 -13.30 9.15
C LYS A 357 -39.37 -14.24 9.16
N LEU A 358 -38.72 -14.43 10.30
CA LEU A 358 -37.53 -15.29 10.42
C LEU A 358 -37.89 -16.71 10.94
N LEU A 359 -39.15 -17.00 11.20
CA LEU A 359 -39.56 -18.34 11.60
C LEU A 359 -39.23 -19.35 10.49
N GLY A 360 -38.59 -20.45 10.87
CA GLY A 360 -38.10 -21.49 9.95
C GLY A 360 -36.72 -21.21 9.36
N SER A 361 -36.15 -20.00 9.51
CA SER A 361 -34.81 -19.68 9.04
C SER A 361 -33.73 -20.50 9.75
N VAL A 362 -32.69 -20.84 9.02
CA VAL A 362 -31.50 -21.51 9.58
C VAL A 362 -30.64 -20.51 10.30
N TYR A 363 -30.15 -20.84 11.49
CA TYR A 363 -29.05 -20.12 12.13
C TYR A 363 -27.79 -20.96 12.09
N ILE A 364 -26.65 -20.26 12.07
CA ILE A 364 -25.31 -20.84 12.00
C ILE A 364 -24.42 -20.11 13.00
N VAL A 365 -23.58 -20.86 13.75
CA VAL A 365 -22.60 -20.32 14.68
C VAL A 365 -21.21 -20.79 14.25
N TYR A 366 -20.31 -19.83 14.11
CA TYR A 366 -18.90 -20.07 13.81
C TYR A 366 -18.04 -19.68 15.01
N ASP A 367 -16.93 -20.38 15.23
CA ASP A 367 -15.90 -19.96 16.15
C ASP A 367 -15.03 -18.82 15.54
N ASN A 368 -14.06 -18.32 16.30
CA ASN A 368 -13.15 -17.27 15.88
C ASN A 368 -12.19 -17.66 14.73
N THR A 369 -12.13 -18.94 14.36
CA THR A 369 -11.37 -19.45 13.21
C THR A 369 -12.22 -19.59 11.96
N GLY A 370 -13.54 -19.30 12.05
CA GLY A 370 -14.51 -19.49 10.97
C GLY A 370 -15.02 -20.93 10.83
N LYS A 371 -14.72 -21.81 11.78
CA LYS A 371 -15.22 -23.18 11.80
C LYS A 371 -16.66 -23.19 12.28
N LEU A 372 -17.53 -23.89 11.55
CA LEU A 372 -18.91 -24.17 11.95
C LEU A 372 -18.93 -24.99 13.23
N VAL A 373 -19.57 -24.49 14.32
CA VAL A 373 -19.66 -25.16 15.61
C VAL A 373 -21.10 -25.50 16.01
N LEU A 374 -22.09 -24.76 15.49
CA LEU A 374 -23.48 -25.02 15.78
C LEU A 374 -24.38 -24.56 14.62
N THR A 375 -25.48 -25.29 14.37
CA THR A 375 -26.52 -24.87 13.40
C THR A 375 -27.88 -25.39 13.87
N GLY A 376 -28.94 -24.70 13.49
CA GLY A 376 -30.31 -25.09 13.80
C GLY A 376 -31.33 -24.19 13.11
N LYS A 377 -32.57 -24.22 13.56
CA LYS A 377 -33.66 -23.39 13.01
C LYS A 377 -34.28 -22.51 14.07
N ILE A 378 -34.73 -21.33 13.64
CA ILE A 378 -35.53 -20.41 14.45
C ILE A 378 -36.99 -20.97 14.48
N ASN A 379 -37.39 -21.52 15.59
CA ASN A 379 -38.69 -22.22 15.70
C ASN A 379 -39.80 -21.36 16.32
N SER A 380 -39.44 -20.25 16.96
CA SER A 380 -40.40 -19.35 17.62
C SER A 380 -39.83 -17.92 17.65
N GLU A 381 -40.68 -16.92 17.91
CA GLU A 381 -40.26 -15.52 18.07
C GLU A 381 -39.28 -15.31 19.23
N ASN A 382 -39.15 -16.30 20.13
CA ASN A 382 -38.12 -16.31 21.16
C ASN A 382 -37.50 -17.72 21.22
N THR A 383 -36.49 -17.96 20.42
CA THR A 383 -35.79 -19.23 20.29
C THR A 383 -34.58 -19.28 21.23
N VAL A 384 -34.54 -20.29 22.10
CA VAL A 384 -33.39 -20.54 22.99
C VAL A 384 -32.38 -21.44 22.26
N ILE A 385 -31.12 -21.06 22.33
CA ILE A 385 -30.00 -21.80 21.73
C ILE A 385 -28.99 -22.14 22.81
N GLU A 386 -28.73 -23.42 22.97
CA GLU A 386 -27.79 -23.96 23.95
C GLU A 386 -26.35 -23.79 23.47
N LEU A 387 -25.50 -23.17 24.30
CA LEU A 387 -24.07 -22.98 24.08
C LEU A 387 -23.20 -23.82 25.04
N GLY A 388 -23.81 -24.58 25.94
CA GLY A 388 -23.12 -25.28 27.04
C GLY A 388 -22.00 -26.22 26.60
N ASN A 389 -22.06 -26.75 25.38
CA ASN A 389 -21.02 -27.62 24.82
C ASN A 389 -19.88 -26.86 24.12
N LEU A 390 -19.96 -25.51 24.00
CA LEU A 390 -18.94 -24.71 23.43
C LEU A 390 -17.96 -24.23 24.53
N SER A 391 -16.69 -24.04 24.17
CA SER A 391 -15.69 -23.45 25.06
C SER A 391 -15.96 -21.97 25.26
N ASP A 392 -15.42 -21.39 26.34
CA ASP A 392 -15.44 -19.94 26.50
C ASP A 392 -14.69 -19.26 25.35
N GLY A 393 -15.25 -18.17 24.80
CA GLY A 393 -14.68 -17.53 23.63
C GLY A 393 -15.65 -16.63 22.85
N ILE A 394 -15.20 -16.20 21.68
CA ILE A 394 -15.96 -15.36 20.76
C ILE A 394 -16.52 -16.21 19.63
N TYR A 395 -17.81 -16.04 19.37
CA TYR A 395 -18.55 -16.73 18.33
C TYR A 395 -19.28 -15.74 17.43
N LEU A 396 -19.43 -16.09 16.15
CA LEU A 396 -20.21 -15.36 15.17
C LEU A 396 -21.53 -16.10 14.92
N PHE A 397 -22.63 -15.48 15.27
CA PHE A 397 -23.99 -16.01 15.12
C PHE A 397 -24.66 -15.35 13.91
N SER A 398 -25.11 -16.12 12.94
CA SER A 398 -25.80 -15.68 11.73
C SER A 398 -27.16 -16.34 11.55
N VAL A 399 -28.16 -15.59 11.03
CA VAL A 399 -29.51 -16.11 10.73
C VAL A 399 -29.91 -15.74 9.30
N GLY A 400 -30.56 -16.67 8.58
CA GLY A 400 -31.15 -16.51 7.26
C GLY A 400 -30.20 -16.76 6.10
N GLU A 401 -30.74 -17.21 4.95
CA GLU A 401 -29.96 -17.52 3.75
C GLU A 401 -29.66 -16.29 2.89
N ASN A 402 -30.59 -15.33 2.81
CA ASN A 402 -30.48 -14.13 1.97
C ASN A 402 -30.30 -12.81 2.74
N LEU A 403 -30.57 -12.80 4.05
CA LEU A 403 -30.39 -11.67 4.95
C LEU A 403 -29.48 -12.11 6.10
N LYS A 404 -28.19 -12.26 5.82
CA LYS A 404 -27.20 -12.63 6.82
C LYS A 404 -26.97 -11.47 7.79
N GLN A 405 -27.78 -11.40 8.84
CA GLN A 405 -27.40 -10.62 10.02
C GLN A 405 -26.47 -11.48 10.87
N THR A 406 -25.31 -10.93 11.22
CA THR A 406 -24.31 -11.61 12.04
C THR A 406 -24.09 -10.85 13.33
N PHE A 407 -24.13 -11.56 14.46
CA PHE A 407 -23.89 -11.01 15.79
C PHE A 407 -22.64 -11.64 16.40
N LYS A 408 -21.85 -10.84 17.06
CA LYS A 408 -20.78 -11.33 17.93
C LYS A 408 -21.39 -11.76 19.25
N VAL A 409 -21.21 -13.02 19.62
CA VAL A 409 -21.58 -13.60 20.92
C VAL A 409 -20.31 -13.90 21.70
N VAL A 410 -20.24 -13.41 22.93
CA VAL A 410 -19.16 -13.74 23.88
C VAL A 410 -19.71 -14.77 24.85
N LYS A 411 -19.07 -15.95 24.93
CA LYS A 411 -19.37 -17.00 25.91
C LYS A 411 -18.34 -16.96 27.03
N GLU A 412 -18.84 -16.97 28.28
CA GLU A 412 -18.08 -17.01 29.54
C GLU A 412 -18.49 -18.24 30.38
#